data_325d36767658f34b44bfab0baa14bc66
#
_entry.id   325d36767658f34b44bfab0baa14bc66
#
_cell.length_a   1.000
_cell.length_b   1.000
_cell.length_c   1.000
_cell.angle_alpha   90.00
_cell.angle_beta   90.00
_cell.angle_gamma   90.00
#
_symmetry.space_group_name_H-M   'P 1'
#
loop_
_entity.id
_entity.type
_entity.pdbx_description
1 polymer ?
#
loop_
_entity_poly.entity_id
_entity_poly.type
_entity_poly.pdbx_seq_one_letter_code
_entity_poly.pdbx_strand_id
1 'polypeptide(L)'
;FTFDHVSFYIDLAGESLFKRGWRLEHGEAPLKENLAAALLALSGWTPEKPLVDPFCGSGTIAIEAASIAANMAPGLKRSFAFESLSGFDLDLWQEMKEDARAAVNLHAKVRIEAHDISSIVVEKAIENARRAGFGAMIDDGRLLFSQGDAREIEAPQGAEPGLVIANPPYGEQSNPKSASIAAMMRDFAAALKSNFPGWTAW
;
A
#
# COMPACT_ATOMS: atom_id res chain seq x y z
N PHE A 1 -34.16 -4.59 12.42
CA PHE A 1 -35.62 -4.48 12.23
C PHE A 1 -35.94 -3.07 11.79
N THR A 2 -36.60 -2.91 10.64
CA THR A 2 -37.10 -1.62 10.17
C THR A 2 -38.54 -1.84 9.67
N PHE A 3 -39.52 -1.30 10.37
CA PHE A 3 -40.96 -1.52 10.06
C PHE A 3 -41.19 -2.98 9.75
N ASP A 4 -41.58 -3.87 10.36
CA ASP A 4 -41.93 -5.28 10.14
C ASP A 4 -41.02 -6.07 9.14
N HIS A 5 -39.95 -5.48 8.69
CA HIS A 5 -38.95 -6.15 7.81
C HIS A 5 -37.73 -6.61 8.62
N VAL A 6 -37.29 -7.84 8.36
CA VAL A 6 -36.05 -8.44 8.91
C VAL A 6 -35.14 -8.76 7.74
N SER A 7 -33.91 -8.23 7.81
CA SER A 7 -32.86 -8.57 6.83
C SER A 7 -31.84 -9.46 7.51
N PHE A 8 -31.49 -10.56 6.86
CA PHE A 8 -30.43 -11.46 7.26
C PHE A 8 -29.26 -11.30 6.28
N TYR A 9 -28.05 -11.18 6.80
CA TYR A 9 -26.83 -11.09 6.01
C TYR A 9 -25.91 -12.23 6.43
N ILE A 10 -25.26 -12.82 5.44
CA ILE A 10 -24.19 -13.80 5.66
C ILE A 10 -22.88 -13.14 5.29
N ASP A 11 -21.95 -13.07 6.24
CA ASP A 11 -20.59 -12.59 5.96
C ASP A 11 -19.80 -13.67 5.25
N LEU A 12 -19.51 -13.46 3.96
CA LEU A 12 -18.73 -14.36 3.13
C LEU A 12 -17.22 -14.14 3.25
N ALA A 13 -16.81 -13.00 3.78
CA ALA A 13 -15.39 -12.65 3.90
C ALA A 13 -14.75 -13.24 5.16
N GLY A 14 -15.45 -13.24 6.30
CA GLY A 14 -14.94 -13.60 7.61
C GLY A 14 -14.00 -12.53 8.16
N GLU A 15 -12.68 -12.75 8.10
CA GLU A 15 -11.69 -11.75 8.45
C GLU A 15 -11.82 -10.50 7.56
N SER A 16 -11.56 -9.32 8.13
CA SER A 16 -11.65 -8.04 7.40
C SER A 16 -10.77 -8.05 6.13
N LEU A 17 -11.33 -7.60 5.00
CA LEU A 17 -10.66 -7.67 3.68
C LEU A 17 -9.35 -6.87 3.58
N PHE A 18 -9.11 -5.90 4.46
CA PHE A 18 -7.82 -5.21 4.50
C PHE A 18 -6.68 -6.10 5.01
N LYS A 19 -6.96 -7.16 5.76
CA LYS A 19 -5.93 -8.09 6.25
C LYS A 19 -5.40 -8.94 5.10
N ARG A 20 -4.24 -8.58 4.54
CA ARG A 20 -3.57 -9.29 3.43
C ARG A 20 -2.71 -10.46 3.90
N GLY A 21 -2.47 -10.58 5.23
CA GLY A 21 -1.67 -11.66 5.82
C GLY A 21 -0.17 -11.41 5.90
N TRP A 22 0.32 -10.24 5.49
CA TRP A 22 1.74 -9.91 5.58
C TRP A 22 2.11 -9.02 6.77
N ARG A 23 1.15 -8.26 7.31
CA ARG A 23 1.39 -7.39 8.47
C ARG A 23 1.27 -8.19 9.76
N LEU A 24 2.35 -8.30 10.53
CA LEU A 24 2.37 -8.98 11.83
C LEU A 24 2.25 -8.00 12.99
N GLU A 25 2.78 -6.79 12.85
CA GLU A 25 2.76 -5.77 13.88
C GLU A 25 1.91 -4.57 13.45
N HIS A 26 1.08 -4.10 14.35
CA HIS A 26 0.31 -2.88 14.18
C HIS A 26 1.12 -1.72 14.79
N GLY A 27 1.57 -0.79 13.94
CA GLY A 27 1.97 0.54 14.41
C GLY A 27 0.75 1.33 14.91
N GLU A 28 0.96 2.49 15.47
CA GLU A 28 -0.13 3.41 15.81
C GLU A 28 -0.89 3.80 14.52
N ALA A 29 -2.16 3.38 14.41
CA ALA A 29 -3.11 3.71 13.34
C ALA A 29 -2.58 3.61 11.89
N PRO A 30 -2.11 2.45 11.42
CA PRO A 30 -1.63 2.32 10.06
C PRO A 30 -2.78 2.49 9.04
N LEU A 31 -2.46 3.05 7.87
CA LEU A 31 -3.37 3.05 6.73
C LEU A 31 -3.81 1.60 6.43
N LYS A 32 -5.10 1.38 6.23
CA LYS A 32 -5.63 0.05 5.86
C LYS A 32 -5.24 -0.27 4.42
N GLU A 33 -4.88 -1.51 4.15
CA GLU A 33 -4.42 -1.98 2.84
C GLU A 33 -5.46 -1.77 1.73
N ASN A 34 -6.73 -2.05 2.01
CA ASN A 34 -7.81 -1.82 1.04
C ASN A 34 -8.02 -0.32 0.73
N LEU A 35 -7.75 0.57 1.69
CA LEU A 35 -7.80 2.02 1.45
C LEU A 35 -6.61 2.46 0.60
N ALA A 36 -5.39 1.95 0.86
CA ALA A 36 -4.23 2.22 0.03
C ALA A 36 -4.46 1.77 -1.43
N ALA A 37 -5.00 0.55 -1.63
CA ALA A 37 -5.37 0.06 -2.96
C ALA A 37 -6.42 0.95 -3.65
N ALA A 38 -7.43 1.43 -2.90
CA ALA A 38 -8.45 2.33 -3.43
C ALA A 38 -7.85 3.70 -3.83
N LEU A 39 -6.94 4.25 -3.03
CA LEU A 39 -6.25 5.51 -3.35
C LEU A 39 -5.41 5.37 -4.63
N LEU A 40 -4.67 4.27 -4.79
CA LEU A 40 -3.92 3.98 -6.01
C LEU A 40 -4.83 3.88 -7.23
N ALA A 41 -5.96 3.19 -7.12
CA ALA A 41 -6.95 3.09 -8.21
C ALA A 41 -7.57 4.45 -8.56
N LEU A 42 -7.95 5.25 -7.56
CA LEU A 42 -8.56 6.57 -7.74
C LEU A 42 -7.58 7.59 -8.32
N SER A 43 -6.28 7.48 -8.00
CA SER A 43 -5.24 8.36 -8.55
C SER A 43 -4.98 8.10 -10.05
N GLY A 44 -5.48 7.01 -10.60
CA GLY A 44 -5.20 6.60 -11.98
C GLY A 44 -3.75 6.18 -12.19
N TRP A 45 -3.04 5.81 -11.12
CA TRP A 45 -1.68 5.29 -11.23
C TRP A 45 -1.66 3.93 -11.94
N THR A 46 -0.65 3.74 -12.77
CA THR A 46 -0.36 2.48 -13.44
C THR A 46 1.12 2.11 -13.23
N PRO A 47 1.49 0.83 -13.24
CA PRO A 47 2.85 0.37 -12.95
C PRO A 47 3.95 0.93 -13.88
N GLU A 48 3.58 1.42 -15.06
CA GLU A 48 4.50 2.04 -16.01
C GLU A 48 5.00 3.41 -15.52
N LYS A 49 4.27 4.04 -14.60
CA LYS A 49 4.63 5.32 -14.01
C LYS A 49 5.33 5.12 -12.69
N PRO A 50 6.44 5.83 -12.42
CA PRO A 50 7.08 5.77 -11.12
C PRO A 50 6.13 6.28 -10.01
N LEU A 51 6.30 5.72 -8.81
CA LEU A 51 5.54 6.09 -7.62
C LEU A 51 6.50 6.46 -6.50
N VAL A 52 6.19 7.56 -5.81
CA VAL A 52 6.93 8.00 -4.62
C VAL A 52 5.96 8.17 -3.45
N ASP A 53 6.28 7.52 -2.32
CA ASP A 53 5.57 7.67 -1.04
C ASP A 53 6.52 8.28 0.01
N PRO A 54 6.42 9.60 0.27
CA PRO A 54 7.33 10.31 1.17
C PRO A 54 7.02 10.14 2.67
N PHE A 55 5.95 9.46 3.03
CA PHE A 55 5.52 9.17 4.39
C PHE A 55 5.11 7.71 4.54
N CYS A 56 5.97 6.79 4.12
CA CYS A 56 5.57 5.40 3.88
C CYS A 56 5.15 4.62 5.13
N GLY A 57 5.55 5.08 6.31
CA GLY A 57 5.27 4.35 7.53
C GLY A 57 5.72 2.89 7.40
N SER A 58 4.86 1.97 7.74
CA SER A 58 5.13 0.52 7.62
C SER A 58 5.03 -0.03 6.18
N GLY A 59 4.99 0.85 5.15
CA GLY A 59 5.07 0.50 3.73
C GLY A 59 3.74 0.16 3.05
N THR A 60 2.59 0.53 3.62
CA THR A 60 1.29 0.05 3.13
C THR A 60 1.03 0.43 1.66
N ILE A 61 1.22 1.71 1.29
CA ILE A 61 0.97 2.18 -0.08
C ILE A 61 1.96 1.51 -1.05
N ALA A 62 3.24 1.49 -0.70
CA ALA A 62 4.29 0.90 -1.54
C ALA A 62 4.08 -0.61 -1.77
N ILE A 63 3.64 -1.36 -0.74
CA ILE A 63 3.36 -2.79 -0.84
C ILE A 63 2.09 -3.05 -1.68
N GLU A 64 1.03 -2.27 -1.52
CA GLU A 64 -0.16 -2.39 -2.36
C GLU A 64 0.16 -2.01 -3.83
N ALA A 65 0.98 -1.00 -4.08
CA ALA A 65 1.45 -0.65 -5.42
C ALA A 65 2.26 -1.80 -6.05
N ALA A 66 3.19 -2.42 -5.29
CA ALA A 66 3.92 -3.59 -5.74
C ALA A 66 2.99 -4.78 -6.01
N SER A 67 1.94 -4.97 -5.20
CA SER A 67 0.92 -6.01 -5.39
C SER A 67 0.15 -5.81 -6.69
N ILE A 68 -0.26 -4.58 -6.99
CA ILE A 68 -0.92 -4.21 -8.24
C ILE A 68 0.01 -4.44 -9.44
N ALA A 69 1.26 -3.98 -9.35
CA ALA A 69 2.25 -4.15 -10.41
C ALA A 69 2.54 -5.64 -10.69
N ALA A 70 2.61 -6.45 -9.65
CA ALA A 70 2.83 -7.90 -9.76
C ALA A 70 1.56 -8.69 -10.13
N ASN A 71 0.41 -8.05 -10.32
CA ASN A 71 -0.88 -8.72 -10.52
C ASN A 71 -1.18 -9.74 -9.40
N MET A 72 -0.83 -9.42 -8.17
CA MET A 72 -1.03 -10.29 -7.02
C MET A 72 -2.44 -10.13 -6.45
N ALA A 73 -3.23 -11.17 -6.51
CA ALA A 73 -4.60 -11.15 -5.97
C ALA A 73 -4.57 -10.88 -4.44
N PRO A 74 -5.33 -9.88 -3.95
CA PRO A 74 -5.28 -9.47 -2.54
C PRO A 74 -5.78 -10.54 -1.55
N GLY A 75 -6.54 -11.52 -2.04
CA GLY A 75 -7.06 -12.64 -1.27
C GLY A 75 -6.16 -13.88 -1.24
N LEU A 76 -5.02 -13.89 -1.94
CA LEU A 76 -4.25 -15.09 -2.24
C LEU A 76 -3.68 -15.79 -0.98
N LYS A 77 -3.39 -15.04 0.07
CA LYS A 77 -2.76 -15.52 1.32
C LYS A 77 -3.75 -15.64 2.49
N ARG A 78 -5.05 -15.56 2.24
CA ARG A 78 -6.07 -15.64 3.29
C ARG A 78 -7.10 -16.73 3.00
N SER A 79 -7.84 -17.15 4.05
CA SER A 79 -9.08 -17.92 3.94
C SER A 79 -10.30 -16.99 4.01
N PHE A 80 -11.43 -17.50 3.57
CA PHE A 80 -12.70 -16.79 3.56
C PHE A 80 -13.78 -17.60 4.27
N ALA A 81 -14.77 -16.92 4.87
CA ALA A 81 -15.87 -17.60 5.56
C ALA A 81 -16.72 -18.47 4.63
N PHE A 82 -16.82 -18.12 3.34
CA PHE A 82 -17.56 -18.92 2.35
C PHE A 82 -16.97 -20.33 2.16
N GLU A 83 -15.69 -20.55 2.48
CA GLU A 83 -15.05 -21.87 2.42
C GLU A 83 -15.68 -22.88 3.38
N SER A 84 -16.44 -22.41 4.39
CA SER A 84 -17.16 -23.24 5.36
C SER A 84 -18.65 -23.47 5.01
N LEU A 85 -19.12 -22.93 3.89
CA LEU A 85 -20.52 -23.08 3.50
C LEU A 85 -20.82 -24.49 2.99
N SER A 86 -22.05 -24.97 3.26
CA SER A 86 -22.55 -26.21 2.67
C SER A 86 -22.58 -26.09 1.15
N GLY A 87 -22.04 -27.11 0.46
CA GLY A 87 -21.95 -27.09 -1.02
C GLY A 87 -20.79 -26.27 -1.58
N PHE A 88 -19.85 -25.84 -0.74
CA PHE A 88 -18.62 -25.21 -1.20
C PHE A 88 -17.81 -26.15 -2.09
N ASP A 89 -17.44 -25.70 -3.28
CA ASP A 89 -16.63 -26.44 -4.24
C ASP A 89 -15.15 -26.18 -3.99
N LEU A 90 -14.53 -27.10 -3.25
CA LEU A 90 -13.13 -27.00 -2.87
C LEU A 90 -12.21 -27.13 -4.09
N ASP A 91 -12.53 -27.98 -5.05
CA ASP A 91 -11.68 -28.24 -6.21
C ASP A 91 -11.65 -27.02 -7.12
N LEU A 92 -12.80 -26.45 -7.43
CA LEU A 92 -12.89 -25.17 -8.16
C LEU A 92 -12.14 -24.05 -7.45
N TRP A 93 -12.26 -23.97 -6.12
CA TRP A 93 -11.56 -22.94 -5.34
C TRP A 93 -10.03 -23.10 -5.39
N GLN A 94 -9.53 -24.33 -5.35
CA GLN A 94 -8.11 -24.61 -5.50
C GLN A 94 -7.60 -24.23 -6.89
N GLU A 95 -8.34 -24.60 -7.94
CA GLU A 95 -8.03 -24.19 -9.33
C GLU A 95 -7.94 -22.66 -9.44
N MET A 96 -8.93 -21.92 -8.95
CA MET A 96 -8.93 -20.45 -8.95
C MET A 96 -7.71 -19.87 -8.20
N LYS A 97 -7.31 -20.47 -7.07
CA LYS A 97 -6.11 -20.04 -6.34
C LYS A 97 -4.82 -20.35 -7.09
N GLU A 98 -4.76 -21.47 -7.79
CA GLU A 98 -3.60 -21.83 -8.63
C GLU A 98 -3.47 -20.88 -9.82
N ASP A 99 -4.55 -20.58 -10.51
CA ASP A 99 -4.58 -19.58 -11.58
C ASP A 99 -4.13 -18.21 -11.08
N ALA A 100 -4.63 -17.78 -9.94
CA ALA A 100 -4.23 -16.52 -9.34
C ALA A 100 -2.74 -16.49 -8.95
N ARG A 101 -2.16 -17.62 -8.51
CA ARG A 101 -0.72 -17.75 -8.25
C ARG A 101 0.09 -17.71 -9.52
N ALA A 102 -0.37 -18.41 -10.56
CA ALA A 102 0.28 -18.45 -11.86
C ALA A 102 0.29 -17.07 -12.56
N ALA A 103 -0.73 -16.26 -12.29
CA ALA A 103 -0.84 -14.90 -12.82
C ALA A 103 0.11 -13.88 -12.16
N VAL A 104 0.76 -14.22 -11.03
CA VAL A 104 1.69 -13.30 -10.34
C VAL A 104 2.95 -13.11 -11.16
N ASN A 105 3.25 -11.84 -11.48
CA ASN A 105 4.46 -11.45 -12.20
C ASN A 105 5.41 -10.63 -11.32
N LEU A 106 6.30 -11.29 -10.61
CA LEU A 106 7.32 -10.61 -9.80
C LEU A 106 8.41 -9.93 -10.64
N HIS A 107 8.42 -10.09 -11.97
CA HIS A 107 9.33 -9.40 -12.89
C HIS A 107 8.69 -8.16 -13.56
N ALA A 108 7.51 -7.74 -13.10
CA ALA A 108 6.86 -6.53 -13.59
C ALA A 108 7.82 -5.34 -13.52
N LYS A 109 7.86 -4.56 -14.59
CA LYS A 109 8.62 -3.31 -14.65
C LYS A 109 7.86 -2.25 -13.85
N VAL A 110 8.42 -1.86 -12.73
CA VAL A 110 7.85 -0.82 -11.86
C VAL A 110 8.99 -0.10 -11.15
N ARG A 111 8.79 1.14 -10.78
CA ARG A 111 9.67 1.92 -9.91
C ARG A 111 8.87 2.52 -8.78
N ILE A 112 9.07 2.03 -7.58
CA ILE A 112 8.40 2.48 -6.36
C ILE A 112 9.47 2.89 -5.35
N GLU A 113 9.44 4.14 -4.91
CA GLU A 113 10.33 4.67 -3.88
C GLU A 113 9.50 5.14 -2.68
N ALA A 114 9.84 4.65 -1.51
CA ALA A 114 9.11 4.86 -0.27
C ALA A 114 10.06 5.34 0.82
N HIS A 115 9.72 6.47 1.45
CA HIS A 115 10.58 7.14 2.41
C HIS A 115 9.85 7.37 3.73
N ASP A 116 10.59 7.33 4.82
CA ASP A 116 10.14 7.77 6.13
C ASP A 116 11.30 8.40 6.88
N ILE A 117 11.02 9.36 7.74
CA ILE A 117 12.05 10.02 8.55
C ILE A 117 12.67 9.07 9.59
N SER A 118 11.97 8.01 9.97
CA SER A 118 12.38 7.02 10.95
C SER A 118 12.98 5.79 10.29
N SER A 119 14.28 5.55 10.48
CA SER A 119 14.95 4.33 10.01
C SER A 119 14.32 3.05 10.57
N ILE A 120 13.85 3.07 11.82
CA ILE A 120 13.18 1.92 12.44
C ILE A 120 11.88 1.57 11.72
N VAL A 121 11.14 2.59 11.27
CA VAL A 121 9.90 2.40 10.52
C VAL A 121 10.19 1.89 9.12
N VAL A 122 11.25 2.38 8.48
CA VAL A 122 11.75 1.89 7.17
C VAL A 122 12.14 0.41 7.25
N GLU A 123 12.86 -0.01 8.28
CA GLU A 123 13.20 -1.42 8.50
C GLU A 123 11.93 -2.30 8.59
N LYS A 124 10.92 -1.85 9.33
CA LYS A 124 9.61 -2.54 9.40
C LYS A 124 8.91 -2.61 8.05
N ALA A 125 8.99 -1.55 7.24
CA ALA A 125 8.42 -1.52 5.89
C ALA A 125 9.11 -2.56 4.97
N ILE A 126 10.43 -2.65 5.03
CA ILE A 126 11.23 -3.67 4.31
C ILE A 126 10.82 -5.08 4.73
N GLU A 127 10.72 -5.35 6.03
CA GLU A 127 10.29 -6.65 6.54
C GLU A 127 8.86 -7.01 6.10
N ASN A 128 7.93 -6.05 6.14
CA ASN A 128 6.57 -6.23 5.67
C ASN A 128 6.54 -6.55 4.17
N ALA A 129 7.31 -5.83 3.36
CA ALA A 129 7.40 -6.06 1.92
C ALA A 129 8.02 -7.43 1.59
N ARG A 130 9.04 -7.87 2.33
CA ARG A 130 9.60 -9.23 2.19
C ARG A 130 8.58 -10.30 2.57
N ARG A 131 7.82 -10.12 3.65
CA ARG A 131 6.71 -11.03 4.05
C ARG A 131 5.57 -11.04 3.02
N ALA A 132 5.30 -9.90 2.39
CA ALA A 132 4.34 -9.81 1.29
C ALA A 132 4.80 -10.60 0.04
N GLY A 133 6.10 -10.89 -0.09
CA GLY A 133 6.67 -11.67 -1.20
C GLY A 133 7.47 -10.83 -2.19
N PHE A 134 7.77 -9.56 -1.87
CA PHE A 134 8.46 -8.62 -2.77
C PHE A 134 9.97 -8.51 -2.53
N GLY A 135 10.58 -9.52 -1.90
CA GLY A 135 12.03 -9.54 -1.64
C GLY A 135 12.85 -9.30 -2.91
N ALA A 136 12.52 -9.98 -4.02
CA ALA A 136 13.22 -9.80 -5.29
C ALA A 136 13.12 -8.38 -5.85
N MET A 137 11.96 -7.72 -5.70
CA MET A 137 11.79 -6.33 -6.14
C MET A 137 12.59 -5.33 -5.28
N ILE A 138 12.82 -5.66 -4.00
CA ILE A 138 13.69 -4.87 -3.12
C ILE A 138 15.16 -5.06 -3.54
N ASP A 139 15.57 -6.31 -3.73
CA ASP A 139 16.97 -6.68 -4.00
C ASP A 139 17.45 -6.13 -5.36
N ASP A 140 16.57 -5.96 -6.34
CA ASP A 140 16.87 -5.40 -7.66
C ASP A 140 16.51 -3.90 -7.81
N GLY A 141 16.07 -3.25 -6.72
CA GLY A 141 15.83 -1.80 -6.67
C GLY A 141 14.54 -1.30 -7.31
N ARG A 142 13.62 -2.19 -7.72
CA ARG A 142 12.30 -1.79 -8.24
C ARG A 142 11.34 -1.33 -7.13
N LEU A 143 11.55 -1.79 -5.92
CA LEU A 143 10.85 -1.36 -4.71
C LEU A 143 11.91 -0.92 -3.69
N LEU A 144 12.08 0.38 -3.55
CA LEU A 144 13.09 0.99 -2.68
C LEU A 144 12.43 1.54 -1.42
N PHE A 145 13.01 1.21 -0.27
CA PHE A 145 12.70 1.86 1.00
C PHE A 145 13.95 2.55 1.53
N SER A 146 13.85 3.81 1.92
CA SER A 146 14.98 4.54 2.50
C SER A 146 14.54 5.55 3.55
N GLN A 147 15.45 5.85 4.47
CA GLN A 147 15.26 6.95 5.39
C GLN A 147 15.38 8.27 4.63
N GLY A 148 14.40 9.16 4.81
CA GLY A 148 14.41 10.48 4.19
C GLY A 148 13.40 11.42 4.82
N ASP A 149 13.70 12.72 4.77
CA ASP A 149 12.76 13.75 5.17
C ASP A 149 11.91 14.17 3.95
N ALA A 150 10.60 14.10 4.08
CA ALA A 150 9.68 14.49 3.00
C ALA A 150 9.87 15.93 2.52
N ARG A 151 10.44 16.81 3.35
CA ARG A 151 10.74 18.20 2.99
C ARG A 151 11.95 18.35 2.05
N GLU A 152 12.78 17.31 1.97
CA GLU A 152 14.02 17.25 1.18
C GLU A 152 13.92 16.23 0.04
N ILE A 153 12.70 15.69 -0.20
CA ILE A 153 12.49 14.65 -1.19
C ILE A 153 12.71 15.18 -2.62
N GLU A 154 13.30 14.34 -3.45
CA GLU A 154 13.55 14.63 -4.86
C GLU A 154 12.89 13.58 -5.76
N ALA A 155 12.57 13.97 -6.98
CA ALA A 155 12.10 13.03 -7.98
C ALA A 155 13.18 11.99 -8.30
N PRO A 156 12.84 10.71 -8.48
CA PRO A 156 13.79 9.70 -8.83
C PRO A 156 14.60 10.06 -10.08
N GLN A 157 15.92 9.98 -9.99
CA GLN A 157 16.80 10.41 -11.07
C GLN A 157 16.51 9.67 -12.38
N GLY A 158 16.32 10.42 -13.47
CA GLY A 158 16.05 9.89 -14.80
C GLY A 158 14.65 9.27 -14.96
N ALA A 159 13.75 9.48 -13.99
CA ALA A 159 12.37 9.02 -14.11
C ALA A 159 11.51 10.01 -14.89
N GLU A 160 10.60 9.47 -15.71
CA GLU A 160 9.49 10.26 -16.26
C GLU A 160 8.53 10.70 -15.14
N PRO A 161 7.73 11.75 -15.33
CA PRO A 161 6.75 12.19 -14.36
C PRO A 161 5.76 11.08 -13.97
N GLY A 162 5.57 10.89 -12.67
CA GLY A 162 4.76 9.84 -12.09
C GLY A 162 3.78 10.34 -11.03
N LEU A 163 3.61 9.54 -9.98
CA LEU A 163 2.71 9.81 -8.87
C LEU A 163 3.50 9.98 -7.57
N VAL A 164 3.28 11.08 -6.87
CA VAL A 164 3.55 11.18 -5.44
C VAL A 164 2.24 10.91 -4.71
N ILE A 165 2.23 9.92 -3.82
CA ILE A 165 1.06 9.58 -3.02
C ILE A 165 1.47 9.42 -1.55
N ALA A 166 0.73 10.07 -0.64
CA ALA A 166 1.15 10.18 0.73
C ALA A 166 -0.01 10.07 1.71
N ASN A 167 0.28 9.46 2.87
CA ASN A 167 -0.57 9.56 4.05
C ASN A 167 0.20 10.28 5.17
N PRO A 168 0.30 11.62 5.11
CA PRO A 168 1.09 12.38 6.07
C PRO A 168 0.47 12.38 7.47
N PRO A 169 1.24 12.72 8.54
CA PRO A 169 0.69 12.84 9.88
C PRO A 169 -0.34 13.99 9.95
N TYR A 170 -1.51 13.73 10.53
CA TYR A 170 -2.62 14.69 10.63
C TYR A 170 -3.08 15.00 12.08
N GLY A 171 -2.19 14.96 13.03
CA GLY A 171 -2.27 15.79 14.24
C GLY A 171 -2.90 15.21 15.50
N GLU A 172 -3.85 14.31 15.48
CA GLU A 172 -4.48 13.86 16.74
C GLU A 172 -3.84 12.60 17.34
N GLN A 173 -3.22 11.76 16.53
CA GLN A 173 -2.66 10.47 16.96
C GLN A 173 -1.15 10.46 17.17
N SER A 174 -0.41 11.42 16.61
CA SER A 174 1.05 11.49 16.72
C SER A 174 1.57 12.68 17.54
N ASN A 175 0.67 13.40 18.23
CA ASN A 175 0.95 14.54 19.13
C ASN A 175 2.09 15.52 18.70
N PRO A 176 2.24 15.94 17.45
CA PRO A 176 2.96 17.15 17.15
C PRO A 176 1.99 18.32 17.32
N LYS A 177 2.45 19.38 17.94
CA LYS A 177 1.71 20.64 18.03
C LYS A 177 1.24 21.03 16.64
N SER A 178 -0.03 21.34 16.43
CA SER A 178 -0.64 21.62 15.12
C SER A 178 0.15 22.63 14.25
N ALA A 179 0.84 23.59 14.87
CA ALA A 179 1.72 24.55 14.19
C ALA A 179 2.94 23.89 13.52
N SER A 180 3.48 22.83 14.10
CA SER A 180 4.65 22.12 13.56
C SER A 180 4.27 21.27 12.34
N ILE A 181 3.09 20.65 12.33
CA ILE A 181 2.58 19.93 11.15
C ILE A 181 2.30 20.90 10.00
N ALA A 182 1.64 22.02 10.27
CA ALA A 182 1.36 23.02 9.25
C ALA A 182 2.65 23.60 8.63
N ALA A 183 3.72 23.76 9.41
CA ALA A 183 5.03 24.16 8.89
C ALA A 183 5.63 23.06 8.01
N MET A 184 5.67 21.82 8.49
CA MET A 184 6.17 20.66 7.75
C MET A 184 5.42 20.49 6.43
N MET A 185 4.08 20.60 6.42
CA MET A 185 3.28 20.47 5.19
C MET A 185 3.54 21.62 4.20
N ARG A 186 3.83 22.84 4.66
CA ARG A 186 4.23 23.92 3.75
C ARG A 186 5.58 23.66 3.09
N ASP A 187 6.55 23.17 3.88
CA ASP A 187 7.90 22.87 3.38
C ASP A 187 7.85 21.68 2.41
N PHE A 188 7.07 20.64 2.74
CA PHE A 188 6.80 19.51 1.83
C PHE A 188 6.15 19.96 0.52
N ALA A 189 5.12 20.83 0.59
CA ALA A 189 4.49 21.36 -0.60
C ALA A 189 5.46 22.22 -1.46
N ALA A 190 6.42 22.92 -0.84
CA ALA A 190 7.47 23.62 -1.55
C ALA A 190 8.43 22.65 -2.24
N ALA A 191 8.85 21.58 -1.57
CA ALA A 191 9.67 20.51 -2.15
C ALA A 191 8.97 19.85 -3.36
N LEU A 192 7.69 19.52 -3.26
CA LEU A 192 6.93 18.97 -4.38
C LEU A 192 6.93 19.90 -5.60
N LYS A 193 6.68 21.18 -5.40
CA LYS A 193 6.67 22.18 -6.50
C LYS A 193 8.04 22.34 -7.16
N SER A 194 9.11 22.29 -6.37
CA SER A 194 10.48 22.47 -6.85
C SER A 194 11.02 21.21 -7.53
N ASN A 195 10.83 20.06 -6.93
CA ASN A 195 11.59 18.85 -7.23
C ASN A 195 10.80 17.82 -8.05
N PHE A 196 9.47 18.02 -8.24
CA PHE A 196 8.60 17.10 -8.97
C PHE A 196 7.84 17.78 -10.13
N PRO A 197 8.55 18.44 -11.07
CA PRO A 197 7.89 19.10 -12.20
C PRO A 197 7.16 18.07 -13.07
N GLY A 198 5.86 18.31 -13.32
CA GLY A 198 5.01 17.42 -14.13
C GLY A 198 4.43 16.21 -13.42
N TRP A 199 4.81 15.96 -12.15
CA TRP A 199 4.24 14.88 -11.37
C TRP A 199 2.84 15.22 -10.83
N THR A 200 2.03 14.18 -10.62
CA THR A 200 0.76 14.29 -9.90
C THR A 200 0.98 14.01 -8.43
N ALA A 201 0.33 14.74 -7.53
CA ALA A 201 0.40 14.51 -6.09
C ALA A 201 -1.01 14.24 -5.53
N TRP A 202 -1.12 13.21 -4.68
CA TRP A 202 -2.35 12.75 -4.01
C TRP A 202 -2.16 12.63 -2.50
#